data_5ef4a9063b878418971bcf7a81740e62
#
_entry.id   5ef4a9063b878418971bcf7a81740e62
#
_cell.length_a   1.000
_cell.length_b   1.000
_cell.length_c   1.000
_cell.angle_alpha   90.00
_cell.angle_beta   90.00
_cell.angle_gamma   90.00
#
_symmetry.space_group_name_H-M   'P 1'
#
loop_
_entity.id
_entity.type
_entity.pdbx_description
1 polymer ?
#
loop_
_entity_poly.entity_id
_entity_poly.type
_entity_poly.pdbx_seq_one_letter_code
_entity_poly.pdbx_strand_id
1 'polypeptide(L)'
;MRPVGRRLRILVLSWNYPTGAAPQRGLWVQRMCDAAAQRADIIVLVPTPWVPPLFPLKAVARFRTIPQWERRGRTEIYFPRVPGSIEYFTHDFDARLALRNVLALARRLHAENSFDLIHAHFIYPDGVVASQIGQALNIPVMTSEHAFWTPWLNDRPRVGSQVDAALNGIKLVAPVSPFLHQNVAAYLRDRVEMTVLPNVVDDSVFFAAPRERDPNQLLYVGLIRRLKRVDVLIRALAEVRRTHPTMRLKIMSANAFRAYGQDRREVHDLVRTLGLESAIEIVAGSDPPAVAEAMRQCALVVVSSARETFCSVAAESLACGTPLVMTRCGGPEDFVTPADGVMVDVDNVHALAGGILEALGKRDDFDAADQQSRIVARFGREAWCDQAMAIYDRIATAYRCRN
;
A
#
# COMPACT_ATOMS: atom_id res chain seq x y z
N MET A 1 -0.57 35.59 6.96
CA MET A 1 -1.97 35.11 6.79
C MET A 1 -2.13 34.52 5.38
N ARG A 2 -2.76 33.37 5.24
CA ARG A 2 -3.08 32.80 3.93
C ARG A 2 -4.16 33.64 3.25
N PRO A 3 -4.06 33.98 1.95
CA PRO A 3 -5.19 34.56 1.24
C PRO A 3 -6.39 33.60 1.33
N VAL A 4 -7.55 34.10 1.68
CA VAL A 4 -8.79 33.33 1.73
C VAL A 4 -9.01 32.69 0.36
N GLY A 5 -9.10 31.36 0.29
CA GLY A 5 -9.34 30.60 -0.96
C GLY A 5 -8.12 29.93 -1.62
N ARG A 6 -6.88 30.14 -1.14
CA ARG A 6 -5.72 29.40 -1.70
C ARG A 6 -5.72 27.95 -1.24
N ARG A 7 -5.61 26.98 -2.18
CA ARG A 7 -5.40 25.55 -1.89
C ARG A 7 -4.06 25.31 -1.19
N LEU A 8 -3.98 24.31 -0.33
CA LEU A 8 -2.69 23.83 0.19
C LEU A 8 -1.85 23.29 -0.97
N ARG A 9 -0.55 23.59 -0.95
CA ARG A 9 0.41 23.01 -1.88
C ARG A 9 1.31 22.05 -1.14
N ILE A 10 1.16 20.75 -1.44
CA ILE A 10 1.78 19.64 -0.74
C ILE A 10 2.87 19.05 -1.60
N LEU A 11 4.09 18.95 -1.05
CA LEU A 11 5.18 18.19 -1.65
C LEU A 11 5.12 16.75 -1.13
N VAL A 12 4.80 15.80 -1.99
CA VAL A 12 4.83 14.37 -1.67
C VAL A 12 6.19 13.80 -2.05
N LEU A 13 6.82 13.05 -1.15
CA LEU A 13 8.06 12.34 -1.42
C LEU A 13 7.83 10.84 -1.27
N SER A 14 8.05 10.07 -2.33
CA SER A 14 7.95 8.62 -2.28
C SER A 14 8.85 7.90 -3.28
N TRP A 15 9.66 6.95 -2.78
CA TRP A 15 10.33 5.96 -3.64
C TRP A 15 9.35 4.91 -4.17
N ASN A 16 8.23 4.72 -3.48
CA ASN A 16 7.17 3.80 -3.88
C ASN A 16 6.05 4.55 -4.59
N TYR A 17 6.24 4.79 -5.88
CA TYR A 17 5.26 5.44 -6.75
C TYR A 17 5.26 4.75 -8.13
N PRO A 18 4.12 4.64 -8.83
CA PRO A 18 4.05 4.02 -10.15
C PRO A 18 4.89 4.78 -11.18
N THR A 19 5.69 4.03 -11.94
CA THR A 19 6.50 4.56 -13.04
C THR A 19 6.30 3.70 -14.28
N GLY A 20 6.67 4.18 -15.47
CA GLY A 20 6.65 3.37 -16.70
C GLY A 20 7.48 2.08 -16.58
N ALA A 21 8.52 2.06 -15.73
CA ALA A 21 9.33 0.88 -15.46
C ALA A 21 8.71 -0.09 -14.41
N ALA A 22 7.78 0.40 -13.58
CA ALA A 22 7.13 -0.36 -12.51
C ALA A 22 5.72 0.19 -12.23
N PRO A 23 4.74 -0.04 -13.12
CA PRO A 23 3.42 0.61 -13.06
C PRO A 23 2.57 0.19 -11.85
N GLN A 24 2.92 -0.92 -11.21
CA GLN A 24 2.19 -1.45 -10.06
C GLN A 24 2.81 -1.06 -8.71
N ARG A 25 3.99 -0.42 -8.73
CA ARG A 25 4.71 -0.07 -7.52
C ARG A 25 4.08 1.15 -6.85
N GLY A 26 3.62 1.00 -5.61
CA GLY A 26 3.10 2.12 -4.84
C GLY A 26 1.77 2.71 -5.35
N LEU A 27 0.91 1.90 -5.96
CA LEU A 27 -0.44 2.32 -6.40
C LEU A 27 -1.23 2.96 -5.26
N TRP A 28 -1.05 2.50 -4.03
CA TRP A 28 -1.71 3.10 -2.86
C TRP A 28 -1.27 4.55 -2.62
N VAL A 29 0.01 4.89 -2.84
CA VAL A 29 0.50 6.27 -2.74
C VAL A 29 -0.12 7.13 -3.85
N GLN A 30 -0.17 6.61 -5.08
CA GLN A 30 -0.84 7.33 -6.18
C GLN A 30 -2.30 7.61 -5.83
N ARG A 31 -3.06 6.63 -5.36
CA ARG A 31 -4.47 6.80 -4.97
C ARG A 31 -4.64 7.87 -3.88
N MET A 32 -3.74 7.90 -2.89
CA MET A 32 -3.73 8.95 -1.86
C MET A 32 -3.48 10.34 -2.48
N CYS A 33 -2.51 10.44 -3.40
CA CYS A 33 -2.23 11.68 -4.12
C CYS A 33 -3.43 12.12 -4.97
N ASP A 34 -4.08 11.20 -5.67
CA ASP A 34 -5.25 11.48 -6.52
C ASP A 34 -6.46 11.94 -5.68
N ALA A 35 -6.67 11.34 -4.50
CA ALA A 35 -7.69 11.78 -3.55
C ALA A 35 -7.38 13.18 -3.00
N ALA A 36 -6.15 13.42 -2.52
CA ALA A 36 -5.73 14.72 -2.02
C ALA A 36 -5.78 15.82 -3.10
N ALA A 37 -5.50 15.48 -4.36
CA ALA A 37 -5.50 16.42 -5.49
C ALA A 37 -6.89 16.99 -5.81
N GLN A 38 -7.96 16.47 -5.22
CA GLN A 38 -9.28 17.06 -5.29
C GLN A 38 -9.32 18.41 -4.56
N ARG A 39 -8.57 18.56 -3.44
CA ARG A 39 -8.63 19.76 -2.57
C ARG A 39 -7.28 20.43 -2.32
N ALA A 40 -6.17 19.84 -2.70
CA ALA A 40 -4.82 20.41 -2.60
C ALA A 40 -4.09 20.35 -3.94
N ASP A 41 -3.02 21.14 -4.08
CA ASP A 41 -2.10 21.07 -5.21
C ASP A 41 -0.99 20.09 -4.83
N ILE A 42 -0.96 18.95 -5.50
CA ILE A 42 -0.07 17.84 -5.18
C ILE A 42 1.08 17.80 -6.18
N ILE A 43 2.29 17.89 -5.66
CA ILE A 43 3.53 17.70 -6.41
C ILE A 43 4.25 16.48 -5.83
N VAL A 44 4.57 15.50 -6.67
CA VAL A 44 5.22 14.26 -6.24
C VAL A 44 6.67 14.24 -6.70
N LEU A 45 7.60 13.97 -5.80
CA LEU A 45 8.99 13.65 -6.12
C LEU A 45 9.19 12.14 -5.96
N VAL A 46 9.60 11.50 -7.05
CA VAL A 46 9.91 10.06 -7.10
C VAL A 46 11.41 9.90 -7.38
N PRO A 47 12.25 9.80 -6.34
CA PRO A 47 13.67 9.62 -6.55
C PRO A 47 13.95 8.38 -7.39
N THR A 48 14.62 8.58 -8.51
CA THR A 48 14.80 7.54 -9.53
C THR A 48 16.29 7.27 -9.73
N PRO A 49 16.75 6.00 -9.67
CA PRO A 49 18.16 5.67 -9.85
C PRO A 49 18.68 6.19 -11.18
N TRP A 50 19.79 6.92 -11.14
CA TRP A 50 20.56 7.23 -12.31
C TRP A 50 21.42 6.03 -12.70
N VAL A 51 21.34 5.61 -13.95
CA VAL A 51 22.08 4.46 -14.46
C VAL A 51 22.92 4.92 -15.64
N PRO A 52 24.27 4.78 -15.59
CA PRO A 52 25.15 5.13 -16.70
C PRO A 52 24.74 4.48 -18.01
N PRO A 53 24.85 5.18 -19.17
CA PRO A 53 24.46 4.64 -20.48
C PRO A 53 25.16 3.34 -20.85
N LEU A 54 26.39 3.18 -20.44
CA LEU A 54 27.25 2.01 -20.75
C LEU A 54 27.04 0.81 -19.79
N PHE A 55 26.15 0.92 -18.82
CA PHE A 55 25.92 -0.18 -17.87
C PHE A 55 25.02 -1.26 -18.51
N PRO A 56 25.53 -2.49 -18.75
CA PRO A 56 24.88 -3.46 -19.65
C PRO A 56 23.69 -4.22 -19.03
N LEU A 57 23.37 -4.00 -17.75
CA LEU A 57 22.32 -4.74 -17.07
C LEU A 57 20.92 -4.32 -17.57
N LYS A 58 20.26 -5.20 -18.33
CA LYS A 58 18.87 -5.02 -18.82
C LYS A 58 17.89 -4.66 -17.69
N ALA A 59 18.10 -5.21 -16.49
CA ALA A 59 17.26 -4.96 -15.33
C ALA A 59 17.20 -3.48 -14.91
N VAL A 60 18.26 -2.72 -15.12
CA VAL A 60 18.33 -1.29 -14.74
C VAL A 60 18.14 -0.36 -15.95
N ALA A 61 18.27 -0.85 -17.17
CA ALA A 61 18.05 -0.07 -18.39
C ALA A 61 16.66 0.59 -18.44
N ARG A 62 15.64 -0.09 -17.89
CA ARG A 62 14.26 0.40 -17.79
C ARG A 62 14.12 1.74 -17.02
N PHE A 63 15.06 2.07 -16.11
CA PHE A 63 15.01 3.35 -15.40
C PHE A 63 15.41 4.53 -16.28
N ARG A 64 16.10 4.28 -17.41
CA ARG A 64 16.48 5.33 -18.38
C ARG A 64 15.28 5.87 -19.15
N THR A 65 14.22 5.05 -19.31
CA THR A 65 13.01 5.43 -20.05
C THR A 65 12.03 6.26 -19.23
N ILE A 66 12.25 6.37 -17.91
CA ILE A 66 11.41 7.19 -17.05
C ILE A 66 11.68 8.67 -17.40
N PRO A 67 10.65 9.49 -17.68
CA PRO A 67 10.82 10.91 -17.97
C PRO A 67 11.37 11.66 -16.73
N GLN A 68 11.79 12.92 -16.92
CA GLN A 68 12.15 13.77 -15.78
C GLN A 68 10.93 14.37 -15.10
N TRP A 69 9.83 14.48 -15.82
CA TRP A 69 8.56 15.04 -15.37
C TRP A 69 7.41 14.46 -16.19
N GLU A 70 6.27 14.32 -15.56
CA GLU A 70 4.99 14.04 -16.20
C GLU A 70 3.83 14.60 -15.38
N ARG A 71 2.64 14.69 -16.00
CA ARG A 71 1.39 15.05 -15.32
C ARG A 71 0.40 13.90 -15.44
N ARG A 72 -0.18 13.51 -14.30
CA ARG A 72 -1.29 12.55 -14.25
C ARG A 72 -2.49 13.24 -13.59
N GLY A 73 -3.54 13.46 -14.37
CA GLY A 73 -4.69 14.21 -13.87
C GLY A 73 -4.29 15.59 -13.32
N ARG A 74 -4.49 15.81 -12.04
CA ARG A 74 -4.14 17.04 -11.33
C ARG A 74 -2.77 17.02 -10.65
N THR A 75 -2.10 15.88 -10.64
CA THR A 75 -0.83 15.67 -9.94
C THR A 75 0.34 15.88 -10.88
N GLU A 76 1.31 16.68 -10.47
CA GLU A 76 2.60 16.84 -11.15
C GLU A 76 3.64 15.91 -10.51
N ILE A 77 4.34 15.15 -11.34
CA ILE A 77 5.26 14.10 -10.89
C ILE A 77 6.64 14.38 -11.47
N TYR A 78 7.62 14.49 -10.61
CA TYR A 78 9.01 14.71 -10.97
C TYR A 78 9.85 13.50 -10.57
N PHE A 79 10.81 13.13 -11.41
CA PHE A 79 11.68 11.98 -11.22
C PHE A 79 13.15 12.42 -11.08
N PRO A 80 13.54 13.05 -9.95
CA PRO A 80 14.92 13.45 -9.72
C PRO A 80 15.85 12.25 -9.76
N ARG A 81 16.93 12.38 -10.56
CA ARG A 81 17.92 11.32 -10.69
C ARG A 81 18.82 11.30 -9.47
N VAL A 82 18.88 10.15 -8.81
CA VAL A 82 19.71 9.92 -7.64
C VAL A 82 20.80 8.91 -7.94
N PRO A 83 21.95 8.95 -7.27
CA PRO A 83 22.97 7.93 -7.45
C PRO A 83 22.37 6.55 -7.32
N GLY A 84 22.44 5.75 -8.39
CA GLY A 84 22.01 4.36 -8.41
C GLY A 84 23.13 3.51 -7.86
N SER A 85 22.97 2.97 -6.66
CA SER A 85 23.89 1.97 -6.12
C SER A 85 23.22 0.60 -6.07
N ILE A 86 24.02 -0.43 -5.96
CA ILE A 86 23.57 -1.80 -5.68
C ILE A 86 22.76 -1.82 -4.37
N GLU A 87 23.06 -0.92 -3.44
CA GLU A 87 22.39 -0.71 -2.16
C GLU A 87 20.90 -0.33 -2.30
N TYR A 88 20.49 0.30 -3.41
CA TYR A 88 19.06 0.51 -3.71
C TYR A 88 18.27 -0.82 -3.75
N PHE A 89 18.94 -1.91 -4.13
CA PHE A 89 18.35 -3.25 -4.17
C PHE A 89 18.49 -4.00 -2.85
N THR A 90 19.40 -3.56 -1.97
CA THR A 90 19.66 -4.22 -0.67
C THR A 90 18.87 -3.58 0.47
N HIS A 91 18.17 -2.48 0.25
CA HIS A 91 17.46 -1.69 1.27
C HIS A 91 18.35 -1.20 2.42
N ASP A 92 19.66 -1.17 2.24
CA ASP A 92 20.65 -0.73 3.23
C ASP A 92 21.53 0.36 2.64
N PHE A 93 20.93 1.42 2.15
CA PHE A 93 21.67 2.55 1.60
C PHE A 93 21.52 3.79 2.47
N ASP A 94 22.49 4.70 2.37
CA ASP A 94 22.36 6.00 3.01
C ASP A 94 21.37 6.86 2.20
N ALA A 95 20.16 7.04 2.73
CA ALA A 95 19.10 7.82 2.09
C ALA A 95 19.55 9.26 1.78
N ARG A 96 20.54 9.78 2.54
CA ARG A 96 21.10 11.12 2.33
C ARG A 96 21.86 11.26 1.02
N LEU A 97 22.32 10.15 0.41
CA LEU A 97 22.95 10.20 -0.93
C LEU A 97 22.00 10.74 -2.00
N ALA A 98 20.70 10.57 -1.83
CA ALA A 98 19.71 11.13 -2.73
C ALA A 98 19.43 12.62 -2.48
N LEU A 99 19.74 13.13 -1.31
CA LEU A 99 19.34 14.45 -0.85
C LEU A 99 19.75 15.57 -1.80
N ARG A 100 20.97 15.55 -2.31
CA ARG A 100 21.50 16.66 -3.14
C ARG A 100 20.57 17.00 -4.32
N ASN A 101 20.20 16.01 -5.09
CA ASN A 101 19.40 16.22 -6.30
C ASN A 101 17.92 16.44 -5.99
N VAL A 102 17.39 15.75 -4.98
CA VAL A 102 16.00 15.91 -4.54
C VAL A 102 15.81 17.30 -3.91
N LEU A 103 16.71 17.75 -3.05
CA LEU A 103 16.67 19.08 -2.44
C LEU A 103 16.83 20.21 -3.46
N ALA A 104 17.74 20.06 -4.43
CA ALA A 104 17.91 21.08 -5.49
C ALA A 104 16.61 21.28 -6.28
N LEU A 105 15.93 20.20 -6.62
CA LEU A 105 14.62 20.27 -7.29
C LEU A 105 13.54 20.85 -6.38
N ALA A 106 13.46 20.41 -5.13
CA ALA A 106 12.50 20.91 -4.15
C ALA A 106 12.67 22.41 -3.91
N ARG A 107 13.91 22.92 -3.82
CA ARG A 107 14.20 24.36 -3.71
C ARG A 107 13.69 25.16 -4.89
N ARG A 108 13.94 24.68 -6.12
CA ARG A 108 13.45 25.34 -7.34
C ARG A 108 11.93 25.42 -7.34
N LEU A 109 11.24 24.30 -7.12
CA LEU A 109 9.78 24.23 -7.12
C LEU A 109 9.15 25.07 -5.99
N HIS A 110 9.84 25.14 -4.83
CA HIS A 110 9.40 25.96 -3.69
C HIS A 110 9.57 27.45 -3.96
N ALA A 111 10.66 27.86 -4.66
CA ALA A 111 10.90 29.24 -5.05
C ALA A 111 9.88 29.73 -6.09
N GLU A 112 9.46 28.86 -7.02
CA GLU A 112 8.42 29.16 -8.00
C GLU A 112 7.04 29.35 -7.34
N ASN A 113 6.70 28.48 -6.41
CA ASN A 113 5.49 28.58 -5.59
C ASN A 113 5.68 27.77 -4.30
N SER A 114 5.49 28.42 -3.15
CA SER A 114 5.82 27.85 -1.84
C SER A 114 4.96 26.65 -1.48
N PHE A 115 5.60 25.60 -0.99
CA PHE A 115 4.93 24.46 -0.36
C PHE A 115 4.48 24.81 1.06
N ASP A 116 3.36 24.27 1.47
CA ASP A 116 2.80 24.42 2.82
C ASP A 116 3.18 23.26 3.75
N LEU A 117 3.45 22.07 3.17
CA LEU A 117 3.74 20.83 3.89
C LEU A 117 4.53 19.87 2.98
N ILE A 118 5.36 19.04 3.60
CA ILE A 118 5.93 17.84 2.96
C ILE A 118 5.27 16.61 3.55
N HIS A 119 4.73 15.73 2.70
CA HIS A 119 4.18 14.44 3.07
C HIS A 119 5.05 13.32 2.47
N ALA A 120 5.83 12.62 3.30
CA ALA A 120 6.61 11.47 2.89
C ALA A 120 5.85 10.15 3.12
N HIS A 121 6.11 9.15 2.29
CA HIS A 121 5.55 7.81 2.48
C HIS A 121 6.65 6.84 2.87
N PHE A 122 6.58 6.30 4.07
CA PHE A 122 7.58 5.61 4.89
C PHE A 122 8.53 6.58 5.61
N ILE A 123 8.82 6.28 6.86
CA ILE A 123 9.82 7.05 7.63
C ILE A 123 11.21 6.85 7.01
N TYR A 124 11.50 5.64 6.52
CA TYR A 124 12.73 5.34 5.78
C TYR A 124 12.42 4.70 4.41
N PRO A 125 13.02 5.18 3.34
CA PRO A 125 14.01 6.28 3.23
C PRO A 125 13.38 7.67 3.10
N ASP A 126 12.11 7.76 2.76
CA ASP A 126 11.41 8.98 2.33
C ASP A 126 11.40 10.05 3.42
N GLY A 127 11.04 9.70 4.64
CA GLY A 127 10.99 10.61 5.79
C GLY A 127 12.36 11.16 6.18
N VAL A 128 13.42 10.36 6.02
CA VAL A 128 14.81 10.81 6.26
C VAL A 128 15.18 11.94 5.32
N VAL A 129 14.87 11.82 4.03
CA VAL A 129 15.14 12.86 3.04
C VAL A 129 14.19 14.05 3.22
N ALA A 130 12.91 13.78 3.44
CA ALA A 130 11.90 14.81 3.67
C ALA A 130 12.20 15.69 4.88
N SER A 131 12.66 15.10 5.99
CA SER A 131 13.07 15.83 7.20
C SER A 131 14.16 16.87 6.89
N GLN A 132 15.17 16.49 6.12
CA GLN A 132 16.27 17.40 5.73
C GLN A 132 15.80 18.46 4.73
N ILE A 133 14.88 18.14 3.81
CA ILE A 133 14.27 19.11 2.92
C ILE A 133 13.43 20.12 3.73
N GLY A 134 12.61 19.62 4.66
CA GLY A 134 11.80 20.45 5.55
C GLY A 134 12.60 21.44 6.36
N GLN A 135 13.72 20.99 6.94
CA GLN A 135 14.67 21.87 7.65
C GLN A 135 15.27 22.93 6.71
N ALA A 136 15.73 22.52 5.52
CA ALA A 136 16.39 23.41 4.57
C ALA A 136 15.45 24.46 3.93
N LEU A 137 14.14 24.21 3.89
CA LEU A 137 13.12 25.08 3.29
C LEU A 137 12.18 25.71 4.32
N ASN A 138 12.38 25.41 5.59
CA ASN A 138 11.52 25.83 6.70
C ASN A 138 10.03 25.42 6.44
N ILE A 139 9.80 24.13 6.14
CA ILE A 139 8.48 23.56 5.84
C ILE A 139 8.22 22.40 6.81
N PRO A 140 7.01 22.26 7.40
CA PRO A 140 6.68 21.12 8.24
C PRO A 140 6.65 19.82 7.44
N VAL A 141 7.00 18.72 8.11
CA VAL A 141 7.06 17.38 7.52
C VAL A 141 6.15 16.44 8.27
N MET A 142 5.35 15.65 7.55
CA MET A 142 4.69 14.46 8.06
C MET A 142 5.10 13.23 7.26
N THR A 143 4.91 12.05 7.85
CA THR A 143 5.14 10.78 7.16
C THR A 143 3.97 9.83 7.36
N SER A 144 3.48 9.18 6.29
CA SER A 144 2.67 7.97 6.42
C SER A 144 3.56 6.75 6.52
N GLU A 145 3.25 5.86 7.47
CA GLU A 145 3.99 4.61 7.62
C GLU A 145 3.15 3.43 7.15
N HIS A 146 3.72 2.60 6.27
CA HIS A 146 3.04 1.47 5.64
C HIS A 146 3.67 0.11 5.99
N ALA A 147 4.84 0.11 6.61
CA ALA A 147 5.61 -1.09 6.91
C ALA A 147 5.70 -1.34 8.41
N PHE A 148 5.84 -2.61 8.78
CA PHE A 148 6.17 -2.97 10.16
C PHE A 148 7.58 -2.54 10.52
N TRP A 149 7.68 -1.96 11.70
CA TRP A 149 8.93 -1.53 12.30
C TRP A 149 9.29 -2.53 13.40
N THR A 150 10.20 -3.40 13.17
CA THR A 150 10.72 -4.29 14.22
C THR A 150 12.04 -4.89 13.77
N PRO A 151 12.48 -6.04 14.05
CA PRO A 151 13.89 -6.49 14.08
C PRO A 151 14.75 -5.91 12.95
N TRP A 152 14.08 -5.50 11.86
CA TRP A 152 14.73 -4.91 10.69
C TRP A 152 15.59 -3.66 10.98
N LEU A 153 15.17 -2.82 11.94
CA LEU A 153 15.96 -1.64 12.34
C LEU A 153 17.11 -1.98 13.27
N ASN A 154 16.89 -2.95 14.16
CA ASN A 154 17.91 -3.39 15.10
C ASN A 154 19.08 -4.04 14.39
N ASP A 155 18.78 -4.76 13.27
CA ASP A 155 19.79 -5.40 12.45
C ASP A 155 20.55 -4.42 11.53
N ARG A 156 20.13 -3.13 11.50
CA ARG A 156 20.67 -2.10 10.60
C ARG A 156 20.94 -0.77 11.32
N PRO A 157 21.99 -0.70 12.14
CA PRO A 157 22.28 0.49 12.97
C PRO A 157 22.43 1.79 12.17
N ARG A 158 22.89 1.70 10.90
CA ARG A 158 22.99 2.88 10.01
C ARG A 158 21.60 3.43 9.64
N VAL A 159 20.63 2.58 9.40
CA VAL A 159 19.23 2.99 9.11
C VAL A 159 18.63 3.58 10.37
N GLY A 160 18.77 2.93 11.52
CA GLY A 160 18.26 3.41 12.80
C GLY A 160 18.77 4.82 13.13
N SER A 161 20.07 5.07 12.98
CA SER A 161 20.64 6.40 13.26
C SER A 161 20.14 7.50 12.31
N GLN A 162 19.87 7.17 11.04
CA GLN A 162 19.28 8.13 10.09
C GLN A 162 17.84 8.45 10.45
N VAL A 163 17.07 7.44 10.86
CA VAL A 163 15.69 7.60 11.32
C VAL A 163 15.63 8.43 12.60
N ASP A 164 16.46 8.12 13.59
CA ASP A 164 16.51 8.85 14.85
C ASP A 164 16.81 10.34 14.62
N ALA A 165 17.72 10.66 13.71
CA ALA A 165 18.00 12.03 13.32
C ALA A 165 16.82 12.69 12.59
N ALA A 166 16.11 11.95 11.73
CA ALA A 166 14.98 12.47 10.95
C ALA A 166 13.77 12.80 11.82
N LEU A 167 13.51 12.04 12.88
CA LEU A 167 12.39 12.25 13.79
C LEU A 167 12.35 13.64 14.41
N ASN A 168 13.52 14.28 14.59
CA ASN A 168 13.60 15.67 15.10
C ASN A 168 12.96 16.69 14.12
N GLY A 169 12.90 16.39 12.82
CA GLY A 169 12.32 17.26 11.81
C GLY A 169 10.90 16.85 11.39
N ILE A 170 10.44 15.66 11.75
CA ILE A 170 9.10 15.16 11.46
C ILE A 170 8.12 15.64 12.54
N LYS A 171 7.01 16.25 12.14
CA LYS A 171 5.99 16.78 13.06
C LYS A 171 4.92 15.76 13.39
N LEU A 172 4.64 14.83 12.46
CA LEU A 172 3.62 13.81 12.63
C LEU A 172 3.98 12.55 11.85
N VAL A 173 3.79 11.39 12.48
CA VAL A 173 3.81 10.09 11.83
C VAL A 173 2.39 9.55 11.75
N ALA A 174 1.97 9.12 10.56
CA ALA A 174 0.64 8.60 10.28
C ALA A 174 0.69 7.13 9.85
N PRO A 175 0.65 6.17 10.80
CA PRO A 175 0.49 4.75 10.48
C PRO A 175 -0.87 4.50 9.79
N VAL A 176 -0.91 3.51 8.87
CA VAL A 176 -2.10 3.25 8.06
C VAL A 176 -3.20 2.44 8.77
N SER A 177 -2.97 2.02 10.00
CA SER A 177 -3.98 1.32 10.82
C SER A 177 -3.68 1.48 12.32
N PRO A 178 -4.66 1.28 13.21
CA PRO A 178 -4.44 1.18 14.66
C PRO A 178 -3.47 0.07 15.02
N PHE A 179 -3.52 -1.07 14.33
CA PHE A 179 -2.58 -2.16 14.52
C PHE A 179 -1.12 -1.75 14.21
N LEU A 180 -0.90 -1.08 13.08
CA LEU A 180 0.42 -0.56 12.75
C LEU A 180 0.84 0.57 13.69
N HIS A 181 -0.10 1.41 14.14
CA HIS A 181 0.17 2.46 15.13
C HIS A 181 0.80 1.88 16.40
N GLN A 182 0.25 0.81 16.96
CA GLN A 182 0.81 0.15 18.15
C GLN A 182 2.25 -0.36 17.89
N ASN A 183 2.49 -0.95 16.73
CA ASN A 183 3.81 -1.43 16.35
C ASN A 183 4.84 -0.30 16.23
N VAL A 184 4.48 0.80 15.57
CA VAL A 184 5.36 1.96 15.36
C VAL A 184 5.56 2.73 16.67
N ALA A 185 4.52 2.88 17.51
CA ALA A 185 4.58 3.57 18.80
C ALA A 185 5.61 2.92 19.74
N ALA A 186 5.69 1.61 19.75
CA ALA A 186 6.68 0.87 20.54
C ALA A 186 8.12 1.26 20.20
N TYR A 187 8.39 1.64 18.96
CA TYR A 187 9.69 2.12 18.51
C TYR A 187 9.87 3.63 18.74
N LEU A 188 8.86 4.44 18.40
CA LEU A 188 8.99 5.91 18.45
C LEU A 188 9.00 6.49 19.88
N ARG A 189 8.39 5.80 20.86
CA ARG A 189 8.44 6.15 22.29
C ARG A 189 8.13 7.63 22.55
N ASP A 190 7.01 8.11 22.07
CA ASP A 190 6.49 9.48 22.25
C ASP A 190 7.40 10.62 21.71
N ARG A 191 8.39 10.28 20.87
CA ARG A 191 9.29 11.28 20.26
C ARG A 191 8.66 12.14 19.18
N VAL A 192 7.50 11.73 18.66
CA VAL A 192 6.78 12.43 17.61
C VAL A 192 5.29 12.17 17.75
N GLU A 193 4.48 13.16 17.39
CA GLU A 193 3.02 13.00 17.38
C GLU A 193 2.61 11.93 16.36
N MET A 194 1.62 11.12 16.72
CA MET A 194 1.10 10.06 15.86
C MET A 194 -0.41 10.17 15.70
N THR A 195 -0.90 9.91 14.49
CA THR A 195 -2.34 9.75 14.20
C THR A 195 -2.52 8.75 13.05
N VAL A 196 -3.60 7.99 13.07
CA VAL A 196 -3.88 7.03 12.00
C VAL A 196 -4.39 7.77 10.76
N LEU A 197 -3.78 7.51 9.60
CA LEU A 197 -4.30 7.90 8.29
C LEU A 197 -4.31 6.65 7.41
N PRO A 198 -5.48 6.01 7.21
CA PRO A 198 -5.58 4.72 6.52
C PRO A 198 -5.22 4.82 5.03
N ASN A 199 -5.05 3.68 4.37
CA ASN A 199 -5.00 3.65 2.91
C ASN A 199 -6.38 4.00 2.33
N VAL A 200 -6.38 4.67 1.19
CA VAL A 200 -7.60 5.03 0.47
C VAL A 200 -8.10 3.85 -0.38
N VAL A 201 -9.40 3.65 -0.40
CA VAL A 201 -10.09 2.81 -1.38
C VAL A 201 -10.56 3.70 -2.53
N ASP A 202 -10.19 3.33 -3.75
CA ASP A 202 -10.72 4.02 -4.95
C ASP A 202 -12.13 3.53 -5.24
N ASP A 203 -13.10 4.20 -4.64
CA ASP A 203 -14.53 3.90 -4.74
C ASP A 203 -15.15 4.19 -6.13
N SER A 204 -14.39 4.77 -7.06
CA SER A 204 -14.78 4.82 -8.48
C SER A 204 -14.46 3.53 -9.25
N VAL A 205 -13.60 2.69 -8.69
CA VAL A 205 -13.18 1.41 -9.26
C VAL A 205 -13.77 0.24 -8.46
N PHE A 206 -13.63 0.32 -7.13
CA PHE A 206 -14.09 -0.70 -6.20
C PHE A 206 -15.44 -0.28 -5.61
N PHE A 207 -16.52 -0.79 -6.18
CA PHE A 207 -17.91 -0.54 -5.78
C PHE A 207 -18.76 -1.78 -5.99
N ALA A 208 -19.81 -1.94 -5.20
CA ALA A 208 -20.77 -3.01 -5.37
C ALA A 208 -21.64 -2.73 -6.60
N ALA A 209 -21.86 -3.75 -7.41
CA ALA A 209 -22.74 -3.70 -8.55
C ALA A 209 -23.59 -5.00 -8.59
N PRO A 210 -24.85 -4.93 -9.02
CA PRO A 210 -25.65 -6.13 -9.23
C PRO A 210 -24.93 -7.06 -10.21
N ARG A 211 -24.52 -8.22 -9.75
CA ARG A 211 -23.84 -9.25 -10.55
C ARG A 211 -24.20 -10.62 -10.02
N GLU A 212 -24.35 -11.55 -10.92
CA GLU A 212 -24.41 -12.96 -10.56
C GLU A 212 -22.98 -13.41 -10.19
N ARG A 213 -22.80 -13.87 -8.95
CA ARG A 213 -21.53 -14.39 -8.45
C ARG A 213 -21.41 -15.86 -8.81
N ASP A 214 -20.21 -16.25 -9.23
CA ASP A 214 -19.90 -17.68 -9.38
C ASP A 214 -19.73 -18.31 -7.97
N PRO A 215 -20.67 -19.17 -7.55
CA PRO A 215 -20.65 -19.74 -6.21
C PRO A 215 -19.47 -20.67 -5.95
N ASN A 216 -18.77 -21.09 -7.01
CA ASN A 216 -17.64 -22.01 -6.94
C ASN A 216 -16.29 -21.31 -7.14
N GLN A 217 -16.25 -19.95 -7.18
CA GLN A 217 -15.02 -19.22 -7.42
C GLN A 217 -14.55 -18.52 -6.16
N LEU A 218 -13.37 -18.92 -5.62
CA LEU A 218 -12.61 -18.17 -4.65
C LEU A 218 -11.61 -17.25 -5.35
N LEU A 219 -11.35 -16.09 -4.77
CA LEU A 219 -10.37 -15.13 -5.29
C LEU A 219 -9.30 -14.82 -4.24
N TYR A 220 -8.05 -14.88 -4.67
CA TYR A 220 -6.90 -14.31 -3.96
C TYR A 220 -6.29 -13.19 -4.80
N VAL A 221 -6.02 -12.04 -4.17
CA VAL A 221 -5.33 -10.91 -4.81
C VAL A 221 -4.12 -10.53 -3.97
N GLY A 222 -2.94 -10.55 -4.57
CA GLY A 222 -1.72 -10.16 -3.85
C GLY A 222 -0.45 -10.76 -4.42
N LEU A 223 0.70 -10.33 -3.87
CA LEU A 223 1.98 -10.91 -4.23
C LEU A 223 2.11 -12.33 -3.66
N ILE A 224 2.68 -13.24 -4.45
CA ILE A 224 3.06 -14.57 -3.96
C ILE A 224 4.36 -14.40 -3.17
N ARG A 225 4.25 -14.39 -1.84
CA ARG A 225 5.35 -14.26 -0.86
C ARG A 225 5.04 -15.08 0.38
N ARG A 226 6.06 -15.51 1.11
CA ARG A 226 5.91 -16.30 2.36
C ARG A 226 4.96 -15.64 3.35
N LEU A 227 5.04 -14.32 3.53
CA LEU A 227 4.17 -13.58 4.44
C LEU A 227 2.68 -13.66 4.06
N LYS A 228 2.37 -13.89 2.79
CA LYS A 228 0.99 -13.98 2.27
C LYS A 228 0.39 -15.38 2.35
N ARG A 229 1.19 -16.40 2.71
CA ARG A 229 0.75 -17.77 3.00
C ARG A 229 -0.18 -18.37 1.94
N VAL A 230 0.14 -18.14 0.68
CA VAL A 230 -0.59 -18.75 -0.44
C VAL A 230 -0.54 -20.29 -0.39
N ASP A 231 0.51 -20.84 0.18
CA ASP A 231 0.67 -22.27 0.47
C ASP A 231 -0.43 -22.82 1.39
N VAL A 232 -0.79 -22.08 2.44
CA VAL A 232 -1.89 -22.42 3.37
C VAL A 232 -3.23 -22.40 2.64
N LEU A 233 -3.47 -21.38 1.81
CA LEU A 233 -4.70 -21.27 1.01
C LEU A 233 -4.85 -22.44 0.02
N ILE A 234 -3.77 -22.82 -0.68
CA ILE A 234 -3.82 -23.93 -1.64
C ILE A 234 -4.14 -25.26 -0.92
N ARG A 235 -3.56 -25.49 0.26
CA ARG A 235 -3.89 -26.67 1.08
C ARG A 235 -5.32 -26.64 1.60
N ALA A 236 -5.80 -25.47 2.02
CA ALA A 236 -7.20 -25.30 2.45
C ALA A 236 -8.18 -25.58 1.29
N LEU A 237 -7.85 -25.12 0.06
CA LEU A 237 -8.65 -25.46 -1.12
C LEU A 237 -8.72 -26.98 -1.35
N ALA A 238 -7.63 -27.71 -1.16
CA ALA A 238 -7.65 -29.16 -1.28
C ALA A 238 -8.62 -29.83 -0.29
N GLU A 239 -8.72 -29.29 0.93
CA GLU A 239 -9.68 -29.77 1.93
C GLU A 239 -11.13 -29.40 1.56
N VAL A 240 -11.38 -28.14 1.17
CA VAL A 240 -12.69 -27.68 0.72
C VAL A 240 -13.22 -28.53 -0.44
N ARG A 241 -12.37 -28.91 -1.38
CA ARG A 241 -12.74 -29.71 -2.55
C ARG A 241 -13.15 -31.16 -2.23
N ARG A 242 -12.90 -31.66 -1.02
CA ARG A 242 -13.42 -32.97 -0.59
C ARG A 242 -14.95 -32.99 -0.51
N THR A 243 -15.55 -31.85 -0.16
CA THR A 243 -17.01 -31.70 -0.06
C THR A 243 -17.60 -30.81 -1.18
N HIS A 244 -16.79 -29.94 -1.77
CA HIS A 244 -17.18 -29.04 -2.87
C HIS A 244 -16.21 -29.23 -4.06
N PRO A 245 -16.30 -30.34 -4.80
CA PRO A 245 -15.31 -30.73 -5.83
C PRO A 245 -15.22 -29.73 -7.00
N THR A 246 -16.25 -28.90 -7.21
CA THR A 246 -16.28 -27.85 -8.25
C THR A 246 -15.62 -26.54 -7.83
N MET A 247 -15.21 -26.40 -6.56
CA MET A 247 -14.56 -25.18 -6.06
C MET A 247 -13.25 -24.90 -6.79
N ARG A 248 -13.06 -23.64 -7.19
CA ARG A 248 -11.90 -23.15 -7.93
C ARG A 248 -11.29 -21.97 -7.20
N LEU A 249 -10.00 -21.72 -7.43
CA LEU A 249 -9.27 -20.58 -6.90
C LEU A 249 -8.63 -19.79 -8.04
N LYS A 250 -8.95 -18.51 -8.13
CA LYS A 250 -8.22 -17.57 -8.98
C LYS A 250 -7.22 -16.79 -8.14
N ILE A 251 -5.95 -16.82 -8.54
CA ILE A 251 -4.85 -16.08 -7.92
C ILE A 251 -4.43 -14.96 -8.87
N MET A 252 -4.73 -13.71 -8.51
CA MET A 252 -4.30 -12.53 -9.25
C MET A 252 -3.07 -11.94 -8.58
N SER A 253 -1.92 -11.99 -9.28
CA SER A 253 -0.65 -11.56 -8.69
C SER A 253 0.21 -10.73 -9.63
N ALA A 254 0.67 -9.56 -9.17
CA ALA A 254 1.59 -8.71 -9.92
C ALA A 254 2.96 -9.35 -10.16
N ASN A 255 3.34 -10.35 -9.37
CA ASN A 255 4.59 -11.10 -9.54
C ASN A 255 4.40 -12.53 -10.04
N ALA A 256 3.23 -12.87 -10.60
CA ALA A 256 2.92 -14.23 -11.07
C ALA A 256 3.99 -14.78 -12.03
N PHE A 257 4.67 -13.94 -12.79
CA PHE A 257 5.69 -14.32 -13.77
C PHE A 257 7.09 -13.71 -13.53
N ARG A 258 7.32 -12.99 -12.42
CA ARG A 258 8.62 -12.38 -12.09
C ARG A 258 9.30 -13.05 -10.91
N ALA A 259 10.60 -13.06 -10.97
CA ALA A 259 11.55 -13.74 -10.10
C ALA A 259 11.67 -13.15 -8.67
N TYR A 260 10.68 -13.34 -7.84
CA TYR A 260 10.96 -13.73 -6.45
C TYR A 260 10.93 -15.28 -6.45
N GLY A 261 12.00 -15.84 -7.03
CA GLY A 261 12.07 -17.15 -7.67
C GLY A 261 11.63 -18.36 -6.86
N GLN A 262 11.83 -18.37 -5.51
CA GLN A 262 11.62 -19.56 -4.70
C GLN A 262 10.15 -19.74 -4.33
N ASP A 263 9.50 -18.72 -3.76
CA ASP A 263 8.12 -18.80 -3.27
C ASP A 263 7.13 -19.20 -4.38
N ARG A 264 7.37 -18.74 -5.61
CA ARG A 264 6.51 -19.07 -6.74
C ARG A 264 6.70 -20.52 -7.23
N ARG A 265 7.94 -21.00 -7.31
CA ARG A 265 8.21 -22.40 -7.68
C ARG A 265 7.58 -23.33 -6.65
N GLU A 266 7.74 -23.03 -5.37
CA GLU A 266 7.12 -23.78 -4.28
C GLU A 266 5.59 -23.83 -4.43
N VAL A 267 4.93 -22.71 -4.82
CA VAL A 267 3.49 -22.68 -5.08
C VAL A 267 3.10 -23.56 -6.26
N HIS A 268 3.79 -23.48 -7.39
CA HIS A 268 3.50 -24.33 -8.55
C HIS A 268 3.75 -25.82 -8.27
N ASP A 269 4.80 -26.12 -7.53
CA ASP A 269 5.10 -27.49 -7.13
C ASP A 269 4.04 -28.05 -6.17
N LEU A 270 3.56 -27.21 -5.24
CA LEU A 270 2.47 -27.57 -4.33
C LEU A 270 1.17 -27.86 -5.09
N VAL A 271 0.80 -27.01 -6.06
CA VAL A 271 -0.39 -27.21 -6.90
C VAL A 271 -0.33 -28.57 -7.60
N ARG A 272 0.80 -28.92 -8.20
CA ARG A 272 1.01 -30.23 -8.86
C ARG A 272 0.95 -31.39 -7.85
N THR A 273 1.63 -31.25 -6.72
CA THR A 273 1.66 -32.29 -5.69
C THR A 273 0.27 -32.64 -5.16
N LEU A 274 -0.63 -31.63 -5.11
CA LEU A 274 -1.99 -31.80 -4.64
C LEU A 274 -3.02 -32.11 -5.76
N GLY A 275 -2.57 -32.17 -7.02
CA GLY A 275 -3.45 -32.43 -8.17
C GLY A 275 -4.49 -31.35 -8.40
N LEU A 276 -4.13 -30.08 -8.18
CA LEU A 276 -5.05 -28.93 -8.23
C LEU A 276 -4.90 -28.08 -9.50
N GLU A 277 -4.16 -28.54 -10.52
CA GLU A 277 -3.86 -27.78 -11.74
C GLU A 277 -5.14 -27.32 -12.47
N SER A 278 -6.19 -28.15 -12.48
CA SER A 278 -7.49 -27.81 -13.09
C SER A 278 -8.37 -26.90 -12.21
N ALA A 279 -8.04 -26.77 -10.93
CA ALA A 279 -8.83 -26.00 -9.97
C ALA A 279 -8.23 -24.63 -9.65
N ILE A 280 -6.97 -24.37 -10.03
CA ILE A 280 -6.26 -23.12 -9.71
C ILE A 280 -5.83 -22.42 -10.99
N GLU A 281 -6.31 -21.20 -11.16
CA GLU A 281 -5.88 -20.27 -12.20
C GLU A 281 -4.94 -19.22 -11.59
N ILE A 282 -3.72 -19.06 -12.12
CA ILE A 282 -2.79 -17.99 -11.70
C ILE A 282 -2.67 -16.97 -12.82
N VAL A 283 -3.15 -15.76 -12.57
CA VAL A 283 -3.19 -14.66 -13.54
C VAL A 283 -2.13 -13.61 -13.20
N ALA A 284 -1.41 -13.16 -14.23
CA ALA A 284 -0.48 -12.04 -14.09
C ALA A 284 -1.21 -10.71 -14.02
N GLY A 285 -0.64 -9.83 -13.20
CA GLY A 285 -1.11 -8.46 -13.13
C GLY A 285 -2.06 -8.21 -11.97
N SER A 286 -2.35 -6.94 -11.78
CA SER A 286 -3.25 -6.42 -10.77
C SER A 286 -3.80 -5.08 -11.27
N ASP A 287 -4.26 -5.05 -12.53
CA ASP A 287 -5.00 -3.90 -13.03
C ASP A 287 -6.25 -3.68 -12.16
N PRO A 288 -6.40 -2.51 -11.53
CA PRO A 288 -7.45 -2.31 -10.55
C PRO A 288 -8.88 -2.59 -11.06
N PRO A 289 -9.29 -2.17 -12.28
CA PRO A 289 -10.58 -2.53 -12.83
C PRO A 289 -10.80 -4.04 -12.99
N ALA A 290 -9.78 -4.78 -13.44
CA ALA A 290 -9.86 -6.23 -13.59
C ALA A 290 -9.96 -6.94 -12.23
N VAL A 291 -9.25 -6.43 -11.21
CA VAL A 291 -9.36 -6.93 -9.83
C VAL A 291 -10.75 -6.67 -9.26
N ALA A 292 -11.29 -5.47 -9.43
CA ALA A 292 -12.63 -5.11 -8.96
C ALA A 292 -13.71 -5.98 -9.63
N GLU A 293 -13.57 -6.25 -10.93
CA GLU A 293 -14.49 -7.15 -11.65
C GLU A 293 -14.41 -8.59 -11.12
N ALA A 294 -13.18 -9.10 -10.88
CA ALA A 294 -13.01 -10.42 -10.30
C ALA A 294 -13.58 -10.52 -8.87
N MET A 295 -13.45 -9.45 -8.07
CA MET A 295 -14.08 -9.37 -6.75
C MET A 295 -15.61 -9.43 -6.84
N ARG A 296 -16.22 -8.69 -7.75
CA ARG A 296 -17.68 -8.71 -7.95
C ARG A 296 -18.23 -10.05 -8.43
N GLN A 297 -17.42 -10.84 -9.13
CA GLN A 297 -17.82 -12.12 -9.74
C GLN A 297 -17.56 -13.33 -8.85
N CYS A 298 -16.63 -13.26 -7.90
CA CYS A 298 -16.31 -14.41 -7.04
C CYS A 298 -17.31 -14.59 -5.89
N ALA A 299 -17.37 -15.80 -5.35
CA ALA A 299 -18.14 -16.09 -4.14
C ALA A 299 -17.55 -15.41 -2.91
N LEU A 300 -16.22 -15.53 -2.74
CA LEU A 300 -15.47 -15.04 -1.58
C LEU A 300 -14.09 -14.58 -2.02
N VAL A 301 -13.60 -13.52 -1.37
CA VAL A 301 -12.16 -13.18 -1.38
C VAL A 301 -11.49 -13.80 -0.17
N VAL A 302 -10.31 -14.42 -0.37
CA VAL A 302 -9.57 -15.05 0.71
C VAL A 302 -8.26 -14.31 0.98
N VAL A 303 -8.04 -13.92 2.24
CA VAL A 303 -6.80 -13.31 2.75
C VAL A 303 -6.14 -14.28 3.71
N SER A 304 -5.13 -15.01 3.24
CA SER A 304 -4.42 -16.05 4.01
C SER A 304 -3.16 -15.56 4.72
N SER A 305 -2.94 -14.24 4.74
CA SER A 305 -1.70 -13.61 5.20
C SER A 305 -1.36 -13.93 6.65
N ALA A 306 -0.08 -14.11 6.96
CA ALA A 306 0.39 -14.22 8.34
C ALA A 306 0.37 -12.87 9.06
N ARG A 307 0.54 -11.76 8.31
CA ARG A 307 0.56 -10.41 8.87
C ARG A 307 0.28 -9.34 7.81
N GLU A 308 -0.56 -8.36 8.16
CA GLU A 308 -0.93 -7.23 7.31
C GLU A 308 -0.86 -5.92 8.10
N THR A 309 -0.42 -4.85 7.43
CA THR A 309 -0.43 -3.51 8.04
C THR A 309 -1.79 -2.83 7.94
N PHE A 310 -2.47 -2.96 6.81
CA PHE A 310 -3.82 -2.45 6.55
C PHE A 310 -4.67 -3.48 5.81
N CYS A 311 -4.12 -4.11 4.78
CA CYS A 311 -4.78 -5.01 3.83
C CYS A 311 -5.78 -4.30 2.92
N SER A 312 -5.29 -3.52 1.94
CA SER A 312 -6.17 -2.86 0.95
C SER A 312 -7.10 -3.82 0.24
N VAL A 313 -6.68 -5.06 -0.01
CA VAL A 313 -7.50 -6.09 -0.66
C VAL A 313 -8.77 -6.41 0.13
N ALA A 314 -8.69 -6.46 1.47
CA ALA A 314 -9.86 -6.65 2.31
C ALA A 314 -10.85 -5.48 2.18
N ALA A 315 -10.34 -4.24 2.26
CA ALA A 315 -11.18 -3.06 2.10
C ALA A 315 -11.76 -2.94 0.67
N GLU A 316 -10.98 -3.25 -0.37
CA GLU A 316 -11.41 -3.27 -1.77
C GLU A 316 -12.49 -4.34 -2.03
N SER A 317 -12.36 -5.52 -1.40
CA SER A 317 -13.36 -6.59 -1.47
C SER A 317 -14.70 -6.13 -0.90
N LEU A 318 -14.69 -5.57 0.31
CA LEU A 318 -15.90 -5.08 0.97
C LEU A 318 -16.50 -3.88 0.23
N ALA A 319 -15.69 -3.01 -0.35
CA ALA A 319 -16.18 -1.94 -1.23
C ALA A 319 -16.90 -2.50 -2.47
N CYS A 320 -16.48 -3.67 -2.98
CA CYS A 320 -17.19 -4.41 -4.03
C CYS A 320 -18.41 -5.20 -3.51
N GLY A 321 -18.71 -5.11 -2.21
CA GLY A 321 -19.75 -5.88 -1.54
C GLY A 321 -19.47 -7.38 -1.51
N THR A 322 -18.20 -7.79 -1.56
CA THR A 322 -17.80 -9.19 -1.61
C THR A 322 -17.27 -9.65 -0.26
N PRO A 323 -17.91 -10.67 0.34
CA PRO A 323 -17.52 -11.15 1.66
C PRO A 323 -16.13 -11.80 1.67
N LEU A 324 -15.54 -11.85 2.85
CA LEU A 324 -14.17 -12.28 3.08
C LEU A 324 -14.09 -13.57 3.87
N VAL A 325 -13.05 -14.36 3.60
CA VAL A 325 -12.45 -15.24 4.60
C VAL A 325 -11.02 -14.79 4.83
N MET A 326 -10.68 -14.43 6.05
CA MET A 326 -9.35 -13.92 6.35
C MET A 326 -8.76 -14.55 7.60
N THR A 327 -7.44 -14.60 7.61
CA THR A 327 -6.70 -14.90 8.84
C THR A 327 -6.66 -13.68 9.77
N ARG A 328 -6.52 -13.91 11.09
CA ARG A 328 -6.26 -12.86 12.08
C ARG A 328 -4.84 -12.32 11.92
N CYS A 329 -4.67 -11.47 10.91
CA CYS A 329 -3.36 -11.01 10.44
C CYS A 329 -3.04 -9.54 10.80
N GLY A 330 -3.82 -8.92 11.67
CA GLY A 330 -3.58 -7.59 12.23
C GLY A 330 -4.41 -6.50 11.55
N GLY A 331 -3.83 -5.70 10.67
CA GLY A 331 -4.46 -4.48 10.15
C GLY A 331 -5.93 -4.58 9.71
N PRO A 332 -6.40 -5.58 8.98
CA PRO A 332 -7.80 -5.67 8.57
C PRO A 332 -8.75 -6.00 9.73
N GLU A 333 -8.27 -6.51 10.87
CA GLU A 333 -9.09 -6.73 12.06
C GLU A 333 -9.65 -5.43 12.65
N ASP A 334 -9.08 -4.28 12.29
CA ASP A 334 -9.54 -2.96 12.70
C ASP A 334 -10.86 -2.52 12.01
N PHE A 335 -11.27 -3.20 10.92
CA PHE A 335 -12.46 -2.79 10.16
C PHE A 335 -13.32 -3.93 9.64
N VAL A 336 -12.83 -5.17 9.62
CA VAL A 336 -13.61 -6.35 9.23
C VAL A 336 -14.38 -6.87 10.45
N THR A 337 -15.65 -7.17 10.25
CA THR A 337 -16.56 -7.65 11.29
C THR A 337 -17.18 -9.00 10.90
N PRO A 338 -17.89 -9.70 11.80
CA PRO A 338 -18.64 -10.91 11.43
C PRO A 338 -19.71 -10.71 10.34
N ALA A 339 -20.18 -9.46 10.12
CA ALA A 339 -21.09 -9.12 9.02
C ALA A 339 -20.37 -9.05 7.65
N ASP A 340 -19.06 -9.13 7.65
CA ASP A 340 -18.22 -9.03 6.44
C ASP A 340 -17.67 -10.37 5.97
N GLY A 341 -17.67 -11.37 6.85
CA GLY A 341 -17.08 -12.66 6.56
C GLY A 341 -16.60 -13.42 7.79
N VAL A 342 -15.68 -14.33 7.58
CA VAL A 342 -15.16 -15.21 8.63
C VAL A 342 -13.68 -14.95 8.88
N MET A 343 -13.29 -14.80 10.16
CA MET A 343 -11.90 -14.66 10.57
C MET A 343 -11.42 -15.94 11.26
N VAL A 344 -10.26 -16.43 10.84
CA VAL A 344 -9.65 -17.68 11.33
C VAL A 344 -8.21 -17.44 11.82
N ASP A 345 -7.65 -18.41 12.53
CA ASP A 345 -6.27 -18.31 12.99
C ASP A 345 -5.27 -18.43 11.83
N VAL A 346 -4.14 -17.73 11.98
CA VAL A 346 -3.03 -17.76 11.01
C VAL A 346 -2.38 -19.16 10.96
N ASP A 347 -1.80 -19.49 9.82
CA ASP A 347 -1.03 -20.73 9.60
C ASP A 347 -1.82 -22.03 9.86
N ASN A 348 -3.15 -21.97 9.90
CA ASN A 348 -4.03 -23.10 10.17
C ASN A 348 -4.86 -23.46 8.92
N VAL A 349 -4.45 -24.52 8.24
CA VAL A 349 -5.10 -25.01 7.00
C VAL A 349 -6.54 -25.41 7.28
N HIS A 350 -6.81 -26.17 8.37
CA HIS A 350 -8.13 -26.63 8.74
C HIS A 350 -9.08 -25.48 9.10
N ALA A 351 -8.58 -24.51 9.88
CA ALA A 351 -9.38 -23.33 10.23
C ALA A 351 -9.73 -22.51 8.97
N LEU A 352 -8.78 -22.36 8.02
CA LEU A 352 -9.05 -21.63 6.78
C LEU A 352 -10.04 -22.39 5.90
N ALA A 353 -9.93 -23.71 5.77
CA ALA A 353 -10.88 -24.52 5.03
C ALA A 353 -12.29 -24.46 5.67
N GLY A 354 -12.36 -24.62 6.99
CA GLY A 354 -13.61 -24.49 7.74
C GLY A 354 -14.27 -23.13 7.59
N GLY A 355 -13.47 -22.04 7.70
CA GLY A 355 -13.94 -20.67 7.48
C GLY A 355 -14.48 -20.43 6.07
N ILE A 356 -13.84 -21.01 5.06
CA ILE A 356 -14.34 -20.95 3.66
C ILE A 356 -15.72 -21.64 3.57
N LEU A 357 -15.85 -22.86 4.12
CA LEU A 357 -17.11 -23.60 4.10
C LEU A 357 -18.23 -22.88 4.89
N GLU A 358 -17.88 -22.31 6.05
CA GLU A 358 -18.81 -21.50 6.84
C GLU A 358 -19.30 -20.27 6.09
N ALA A 359 -18.38 -19.51 5.48
CA ALA A 359 -18.73 -18.31 4.71
C ALA A 359 -19.57 -18.63 3.47
N LEU A 360 -19.29 -19.75 2.80
CA LEU A 360 -20.10 -20.22 1.67
C LEU A 360 -21.52 -20.58 2.10
N GLY A 361 -21.68 -21.20 3.28
CA GLY A 361 -23.00 -21.53 3.85
C GLY A 361 -23.80 -20.31 4.30
N LYS A 362 -23.15 -19.19 4.59
CA LYS A 362 -23.75 -17.94 5.05
C LYS A 362 -23.75 -16.84 3.98
N ARG A 363 -23.43 -17.14 2.74
CA ARG A 363 -23.21 -16.13 1.70
C ARG A 363 -24.38 -15.17 1.49
N ASP A 364 -25.62 -15.66 1.70
CA ASP A 364 -26.83 -14.87 1.51
C ASP A 364 -27.14 -13.97 2.73
N ASP A 365 -26.42 -14.14 3.84
CA ASP A 365 -26.51 -13.29 5.04
C ASP A 365 -25.65 -12.02 4.92
N PHE A 366 -24.72 -11.95 3.97
CA PHE A 366 -23.84 -10.81 3.80
C PHE A 366 -24.49 -9.72 2.96
N ASP A 367 -24.69 -8.54 3.56
CA ASP A 367 -25.26 -7.37 2.88
C ASP A 367 -24.19 -6.58 2.11
N ALA A 368 -24.15 -6.74 0.80
CA ALA A 368 -23.19 -6.07 -0.07
C ALA A 368 -23.32 -4.54 -0.05
N ALA A 369 -24.53 -4.00 0.13
CA ALA A 369 -24.75 -2.55 0.17
C ALA A 369 -24.27 -1.95 1.50
N ASP A 370 -24.51 -2.63 2.61
CA ASP A 370 -24.00 -2.24 3.92
C ASP A 370 -22.46 -2.31 3.96
N GLN A 371 -21.86 -3.39 3.48
CA GLN A 371 -20.40 -3.55 3.37
C GLN A 371 -19.77 -2.39 2.61
N GLN A 372 -20.28 -2.10 1.41
CA GLN A 372 -19.79 -0.97 0.60
C GLN A 372 -19.95 0.35 1.35
N SER A 373 -21.13 0.62 1.90
CA SER A 373 -21.44 1.89 2.58
C SER A 373 -20.48 2.16 3.72
N ARG A 374 -20.26 1.16 4.60
CA ARG A 374 -19.36 1.28 5.76
C ARG A 374 -17.91 1.50 5.33
N ILE A 375 -17.44 0.79 4.33
CA ILE A 375 -16.05 0.92 3.86
C ILE A 375 -15.83 2.24 3.15
N VAL A 376 -16.74 2.67 2.27
CA VAL A 376 -16.62 3.93 1.53
C VAL A 376 -16.72 5.12 2.48
N ALA A 377 -17.61 5.09 3.46
CA ALA A 377 -17.73 6.15 4.47
C ALA A 377 -16.46 6.32 5.32
N ARG A 378 -15.63 5.27 5.45
CA ARG A 378 -14.40 5.30 6.25
C ARG A 378 -13.12 5.49 5.42
N PHE A 379 -13.04 4.86 4.25
CA PHE A 379 -11.81 4.75 3.46
C PHE A 379 -11.96 5.22 2.00
N GLY A 380 -13.18 5.58 1.55
CA GLY A 380 -13.43 6.13 0.22
C GLY A 380 -12.67 7.43 -0.02
N ARG A 381 -12.54 7.83 -1.26
CA ARG A 381 -11.71 8.98 -1.67
C ARG A 381 -12.10 10.29 -0.96
N GLU A 382 -13.40 10.54 -0.79
CA GLU A 382 -13.87 11.77 -0.13
C GLU A 382 -13.58 11.73 1.37
N ALA A 383 -13.96 10.64 2.05
CA ALA A 383 -13.73 10.47 3.49
C ALA A 383 -12.22 10.50 3.84
N TRP A 384 -11.41 9.87 3.01
CA TRP A 384 -9.95 9.93 3.16
C TRP A 384 -9.41 11.34 2.94
N CYS A 385 -9.92 12.05 1.93
CA CYS A 385 -9.52 13.42 1.64
C CYS A 385 -9.86 14.36 2.79
N ASP A 386 -11.03 14.22 3.43
CA ASP A 386 -11.42 14.98 4.62
C ASP A 386 -10.43 14.77 5.77
N GLN A 387 -10.09 13.51 6.06
CA GLN A 387 -9.12 13.16 7.09
C GLN A 387 -7.73 13.73 6.81
N ALA A 388 -7.24 13.56 5.58
CA ALA A 388 -5.92 14.05 5.17
C ALA A 388 -5.85 15.58 5.22
N MET A 389 -6.88 16.28 4.72
CA MET A 389 -6.92 17.75 4.73
C MET A 389 -6.98 18.32 6.13
N ALA A 390 -7.73 17.70 7.05
CA ALA A 390 -7.76 18.11 8.46
C ALA A 390 -6.36 18.00 9.11
N ILE A 391 -5.62 16.94 8.81
CA ILE A 391 -4.25 16.75 9.29
C ILE A 391 -3.32 17.82 8.67
N TYR A 392 -3.38 18.01 7.34
CA TYR A 392 -2.52 18.95 6.63
C TYR A 392 -2.75 20.42 7.11
N ASP A 393 -4.00 20.84 7.23
CA ASP A 393 -4.35 22.20 7.71
C ASP A 393 -3.86 22.40 9.14
N ARG A 394 -4.04 21.41 10.02
CA ARG A 394 -3.58 21.48 11.42
C ARG A 394 -2.06 21.65 11.50
N ILE A 395 -1.29 20.83 10.78
CA ILE A 395 0.17 20.89 10.78
C ILE A 395 0.66 22.20 10.19
N ALA A 396 0.15 22.61 9.02
CA ALA A 396 0.56 23.81 8.32
C ALA A 396 0.25 25.08 9.15
N THR A 397 -0.91 25.13 9.82
CA THR A 397 -1.31 26.25 10.68
C THR A 397 -0.46 26.32 11.93
N ALA A 398 -0.29 25.21 12.66
CA ALA A 398 0.52 25.17 13.87
C ALA A 398 2.00 25.56 13.60
N TYR A 399 2.52 25.20 12.43
CA TYR A 399 3.89 25.53 12.06
C TYR A 399 4.07 27.03 11.78
N ARG A 400 3.10 27.65 11.10
CA ARG A 400 3.13 29.09 10.80
C ARG A 400 3.00 29.97 12.05
N CYS A 401 2.25 29.51 13.05
CA CYS A 401 2.08 30.27 14.31
C CYS A 401 3.35 30.26 15.18
N ARG A 402 4.30 29.35 14.92
CA ARG A 402 5.55 29.22 15.70
C ARG A 402 6.77 29.86 15.04
N ASN A 403 6.68 30.17 13.76
CA ASN A 403 7.73 30.82 12.96
C ASN A 403 7.23 32.12 12.34
#